data_de12834624915e7f1201d84344c42e03
#
_entry.id   de12834624915e7f1201d84344c42e03
#
_cell.length_a   1.000
_cell.length_b   1.000
_cell.length_c   1.000
_cell.angle_alpha   90.00
_cell.angle_beta   90.00
_cell.angle_gamma   90.00
#
_symmetry.space_group_name_H-M   'P 1'
#
loop_
_entity.id
_entity.type
_entity.pdbx_description
1 polymer ?
#
loop_
_entity_poly.entity_id
_entity_poly.type
_entity_poly.pdbx_seq_one_letter_code
_entity_poly.pdbx_strand_id
1 'polypeptide(L)'
;SPGRGGELYTNQITPYKRAPHIFLGFPTRYEDRGLNPSTRHLPQWKYRQLRSKISRREGTAVTEGLFMSSRDGAHFHVFQEAFIRPGLRTRDSWFYGDNYQNNGLVETKSTLAEDAPNELSMYLTEATLQNGKPAKLRRYSLRMDGFVSINAPMKGGKLISKPIRFSGSKLLLNFSSSARGGIRVGFTDPEGKPLTGYSLKDCPWIYGDSLNRR
;
A
#
# COMPACT_ATOMS: atom_id res chain seq x y z
N SER A 1 -15.34 0.37 12.68
CA SER A 1 -16.23 -0.80 12.55
C SER A 1 -15.35 -2.02 12.44
N PRO A 2 -15.64 -3.12 13.17
CA PRO A 2 -14.91 -4.37 12.98
C PRO A 2 -15.08 -4.77 11.51
N GLY A 3 -13.97 -5.14 10.88
CA GLY A 3 -13.92 -5.38 9.46
C GLY A 3 -15.00 -6.35 9.01
N ARG A 4 -15.85 -5.91 8.11
CA ARG A 4 -16.62 -6.83 7.30
C ARG A 4 -15.59 -7.64 6.52
N GLY A 5 -15.52 -8.93 6.79
CA GLY A 5 -14.68 -9.84 6.04
C GLY A 5 -15.16 -9.87 4.61
N GLY A 6 -14.62 -9.00 3.77
CA GLY A 6 -14.84 -9.06 2.34
C GLY A 6 -14.15 -10.30 1.78
N GLU A 7 -14.68 -10.84 0.68
CA GLU A 7 -14.01 -11.91 -0.04
C GLU A 7 -12.70 -11.41 -0.63
N LEU A 8 -11.65 -12.20 -0.53
CA LEU A 8 -10.36 -11.92 -1.16
C LEU A 8 -10.22 -12.74 -2.44
N TYR A 9 -10.02 -12.03 -3.55
CA TYR A 9 -9.66 -12.62 -4.83
C TYR A 9 -8.19 -12.46 -5.08
N THR A 10 -7.57 -13.42 -5.72
CA THR A 10 -6.16 -13.43 -6.05
C THR A 10 -5.31 -13.13 -4.80
N ASN A 11 -4.05 -13.38 -4.81
CA ASN A 11 -3.19 -13.07 -3.68
C ASN A 11 -1.81 -12.55 -4.11
N GLN A 12 -1.36 -12.94 -5.32
CA GLN A 12 -0.11 -12.48 -5.93
C GLN A 12 1.08 -12.51 -4.95
N ILE A 13 1.20 -13.63 -4.23
CA ILE A 13 2.22 -13.80 -3.21
C ILE A 13 3.57 -14.08 -3.87
N THR A 14 4.60 -13.33 -3.43
CA THR A 14 5.98 -13.51 -3.89
C THR A 14 6.96 -13.10 -2.80
N PRO A 15 8.14 -13.74 -2.71
CA PRO A 15 9.22 -13.24 -1.87
C PRO A 15 9.65 -11.85 -2.34
N TYR A 16 9.92 -10.95 -1.40
CA TYR A 16 10.39 -9.62 -1.74
C TYR A 16 11.87 -9.67 -2.12
N LYS A 17 12.20 -9.27 -3.36
CA LYS A 17 13.57 -9.38 -3.91
C LYS A 17 14.64 -8.75 -3.01
N ARG A 18 14.36 -7.61 -2.38
CA ARG A 18 15.30 -6.89 -1.51
C ARG A 18 15.38 -7.46 -0.08
N ALA A 19 14.39 -8.26 0.31
CA ALA A 19 14.33 -8.95 1.60
C ALA A 19 13.63 -10.31 1.42
N PRO A 20 14.32 -11.32 0.85
CA PRO A 20 13.69 -12.57 0.42
C PRO A 20 13.03 -13.40 1.55
N HIS A 21 13.34 -13.08 2.78
CA HIS A 21 12.70 -13.67 3.98
C HIS A 21 11.33 -13.04 4.31
N ILE A 22 10.88 -12.07 3.52
CA ILE A 22 9.57 -11.44 3.63
C ILE A 22 8.77 -11.76 2.38
N PHE A 23 7.60 -12.35 2.57
CA PHE A 23 6.63 -12.57 1.50
C PHE A 23 5.66 -11.39 1.47
N LEU A 24 5.44 -10.86 0.28
CA LEU A 24 4.45 -9.82 0.01
C LEU A 24 3.30 -10.43 -0.78
N GLY A 25 2.09 -9.98 -0.50
CA GLY A 25 0.91 -10.37 -1.24
C GLY A 25 -0.01 -9.18 -1.50
N PHE A 26 -0.71 -9.23 -2.61
CA PHE A 26 -1.58 -8.16 -3.08
C PHE A 26 -2.96 -8.72 -3.45
N PRO A 27 -3.75 -9.14 -2.44
CA PRO A 27 -5.09 -9.62 -2.69
C PRO A 27 -6.01 -8.49 -3.11
N THR A 28 -7.02 -8.82 -3.90
CA THR A 28 -8.10 -7.91 -4.23
C THR A 28 -9.29 -8.21 -3.34
N ARG A 29 -9.71 -7.23 -2.55
CA ARG A 29 -10.94 -7.33 -1.75
C ARG A 29 -12.15 -7.05 -2.63
N TYR A 30 -13.13 -7.90 -2.53
CA TYR A 30 -14.45 -7.73 -3.11
C TYR A 30 -15.46 -7.35 -2.02
N GLU A 31 -16.29 -6.36 -2.32
CA GLU A 31 -17.36 -5.93 -1.43
C GLU A 31 -18.66 -5.77 -2.21
N ASP A 32 -19.68 -6.56 -1.87
CA ASP A 32 -21.02 -6.40 -2.45
C ASP A 32 -21.73 -5.21 -1.80
N ARG A 33 -21.94 -4.16 -2.56
CA ARG A 33 -22.66 -2.96 -2.12
C ARG A 33 -24.13 -3.00 -2.46
N GLY A 34 -24.53 -3.85 -3.41
CA GLY A 34 -25.89 -3.91 -3.92
C GLY A 34 -26.37 -2.61 -4.55
N LEU A 35 -27.63 -2.61 -4.94
CA LEU A 35 -28.32 -1.41 -5.42
C LEU A 35 -28.87 -0.63 -4.21
N ASN A 36 -28.18 0.38 -3.78
CA ASN A 36 -28.57 1.25 -2.68
C ASN A 36 -28.90 2.68 -3.19
N PRO A 37 -29.47 3.57 -2.38
CA PRO A 37 -29.82 4.91 -2.84
C PRO A 37 -28.68 5.68 -3.47
N SER A 38 -27.45 5.56 -2.95
CA SER A 38 -26.28 6.25 -3.49
C SER A 38 -25.86 5.74 -4.85
N THR A 39 -26.11 4.47 -5.18
CA THR A 39 -25.74 3.92 -6.49
C THR A 39 -26.56 4.53 -7.63
N ARG A 40 -27.77 5.05 -7.36
CA ARG A 40 -28.62 5.72 -8.35
C ARG A 40 -28.02 7.02 -8.86
N HIS A 41 -27.15 7.64 -8.09
CA HIS A 41 -26.45 8.89 -8.44
C HIS A 41 -25.11 8.65 -9.15
N LEU A 42 -24.73 7.39 -9.36
CA LEU A 42 -23.50 7.07 -10.08
C LEU A 42 -23.64 7.34 -11.58
N PRO A 43 -22.55 7.72 -12.24
CA PRO A 43 -22.53 7.84 -13.69
C PRO A 43 -22.99 6.54 -14.38
N GLN A 44 -23.61 6.70 -15.53
CA GLN A 44 -24.07 5.59 -16.36
C GLN A 44 -25.03 4.61 -15.64
N TRP A 45 -25.92 5.15 -14.83
CA TRP A 45 -26.86 4.37 -14.02
C TRP A 45 -27.63 3.30 -14.83
N LYS A 46 -28.19 3.65 -16.00
CA LYS A 46 -28.92 2.70 -16.86
C LYS A 46 -28.03 1.50 -17.27
N TYR A 47 -26.76 1.75 -17.58
CA TYR A 47 -25.83 0.70 -17.91
C TYR A 47 -25.49 -0.16 -16.69
N ARG A 48 -25.34 0.43 -15.51
CA ARG A 48 -25.13 -0.31 -14.25
C ARG A 48 -26.30 -1.22 -13.93
N GLN A 49 -27.56 -0.76 -14.14
CA GLN A 49 -28.74 -1.57 -13.97
C GLN A 49 -28.79 -2.73 -14.98
N LEU A 50 -28.42 -2.48 -16.23
CA LEU A 50 -28.33 -3.53 -17.25
C LEU A 50 -27.33 -4.62 -16.84
N ARG A 51 -26.15 -4.22 -16.44
CA ARG A 51 -25.09 -5.14 -16.01
C ARG A 51 -25.50 -5.94 -14.78
N SER A 52 -26.11 -5.33 -13.78
CA SER A 52 -26.55 -6.00 -12.56
C SER A 52 -27.69 -7.03 -12.79
N LYS A 53 -28.43 -6.91 -13.90
CA LYS A 53 -29.39 -7.94 -14.33
C LYS A 53 -28.69 -9.19 -14.88
N ILE A 54 -27.52 -9.04 -15.49
CA ILE A 54 -26.72 -10.14 -16.02
C ILE A 54 -25.99 -10.84 -14.86
N SER A 55 -25.36 -10.06 -14.01
CA SER A 55 -24.70 -10.53 -12.79
C SER A 55 -24.85 -9.48 -11.71
N ARG A 56 -25.45 -9.85 -10.56
CA ARG A 56 -25.77 -8.94 -9.47
C ARG A 56 -24.58 -8.06 -9.06
N ARG A 57 -23.38 -8.59 -9.05
CA ARG A 57 -22.15 -7.89 -8.66
C ARG A 57 -21.70 -6.82 -9.66
N GLU A 58 -22.02 -6.99 -10.94
CA GLU A 58 -21.61 -6.06 -11.98
C GLU A 58 -22.37 -4.75 -11.88
N GLY A 59 -21.65 -3.66 -11.70
CA GLY A 59 -22.21 -2.32 -11.54
C GLY A 59 -22.56 -1.91 -10.10
N THR A 60 -22.57 -2.84 -9.14
CA THR A 60 -22.92 -2.58 -7.73
C THR A 60 -21.77 -2.87 -6.77
N ALA A 61 -21.00 -3.91 -7.02
CA ALA A 61 -19.87 -4.28 -6.18
C ALA A 61 -18.67 -3.35 -6.36
N VAL A 62 -17.77 -3.39 -5.38
CA VAL A 62 -16.50 -2.65 -5.37
C VAL A 62 -15.38 -3.63 -5.18
N THR A 63 -14.33 -3.49 -5.98
CA THR A 63 -13.06 -4.18 -5.79
C THR A 63 -11.97 -3.16 -5.47
N GLU A 64 -11.06 -3.52 -4.58
CA GLU A 64 -9.93 -2.68 -4.19
C GLU A 64 -8.72 -3.55 -3.87
N GLY A 65 -7.52 -3.08 -4.21
CA GLY A 65 -6.28 -3.79 -3.91
C GLY A 65 -5.91 -3.62 -2.43
N LEU A 66 -5.57 -4.73 -1.77
CA LEU A 66 -4.99 -4.73 -0.43
C LEU A 66 -3.49 -5.06 -0.48
N PHE A 67 -2.86 -4.90 0.65
CA PHE A 67 -1.49 -5.33 0.90
C PHE A 67 -1.46 -6.31 2.07
N MET A 68 -0.64 -7.34 1.97
CA MET A 68 -0.36 -8.25 3.06
C MET A 68 1.09 -8.68 3.07
N SER A 69 1.58 -9.08 4.22
CA SER A 69 2.96 -9.56 4.36
C SER A 69 3.05 -10.75 5.32
N SER A 70 4.07 -11.57 5.12
CA SER A 70 4.36 -12.73 5.96
C SER A 70 5.87 -12.93 6.08
N ARG A 71 6.30 -13.60 7.17
CA ARG A 71 7.68 -14.04 7.37
C ARG A 71 7.86 -15.56 7.24
N ASP A 72 6.80 -16.31 7.22
CA ASP A 72 6.80 -17.78 7.16
C ASP A 72 6.10 -18.33 5.90
N GLY A 73 5.45 -17.46 5.12
CA GLY A 73 4.71 -17.83 3.93
C GLY A 73 3.35 -18.51 4.22
N ALA A 74 3.01 -18.72 5.48
CA ALA A 74 1.75 -19.36 5.91
C ALA A 74 0.82 -18.38 6.63
N HIS A 75 1.33 -17.56 7.51
CA HIS A 75 0.56 -16.60 8.29
C HIS A 75 0.80 -15.19 7.75
N PHE A 76 -0.26 -14.61 7.19
CA PHE A 76 -0.22 -13.26 6.59
C PHE A 76 -0.91 -12.23 7.47
N HIS A 77 -0.22 -11.13 7.70
CA HIS A 77 -0.84 -9.91 8.22
C HIS A 77 -1.45 -9.14 7.05
N VAL A 78 -2.78 -9.04 7.02
CA VAL A 78 -3.51 -8.28 5.99
C VAL A 78 -3.79 -6.88 6.51
N PHE A 79 -3.30 -5.87 5.82
CA PHE A 79 -3.58 -4.47 6.12
C PHE A 79 -4.99 -4.14 5.61
N GLN A 80 -5.86 -3.70 6.50
CA GLN A 80 -7.29 -3.50 6.18
C GLN A 80 -7.56 -2.22 5.37
N GLU A 81 -6.67 -1.25 5.42
CA GLU A 81 -6.73 -0.08 4.54
C GLU A 81 -6.48 -0.50 3.09
N ALA A 82 -7.28 0.04 2.17
CA ALA A 82 -7.05 -0.20 0.76
C ALA A 82 -5.69 0.38 0.33
N PHE A 83 -4.82 -0.50 -0.15
CA PHE A 83 -3.54 -0.14 -0.73
C PHE A 83 -3.73 0.56 -2.08
N ILE A 84 -4.67 0.06 -2.87
CA ILE A 84 -5.07 0.67 -4.14
C ILE A 84 -6.60 0.78 -4.18
N ARG A 85 -7.07 1.99 -4.32
CA ARG A 85 -8.50 2.30 -4.44
C ARG A 85 -8.90 2.48 -5.90
N PRO A 86 -10.15 2.18 -6.26
CA PRO A 86 -10.61 2.31 -7.64
C PRO A 86 -10.70 3.77 -8.13
N GLY A 87 -10.51 4.75 -7.26
CA GLY A 87 -10.59 6.17 -7.62
C GLY A 87 -12.01 6.68 -7.74
N LEU A 88 -12.14 7.86 -8.33
CA LEU A 88 -13.43 8.51 -8.50
C LEU A 88 -14.30 7.79 -9.54
N ARG A 89 -15.58 7.67 -9.24
CA ARG A 89 -16.59 7.15 -10.17
C ARG A 89 -17.03 8.24 -11.13
N THR A 90 -16.28 8.38 -12.21
CA THR A 90 -16.65 9.26 -13.32
C THR A 90 -17.20 8.44 -14.49
N ARG A 91 -17.69 9.10 -15.54
CA ARG A 91 -18.08 8.40 -16.76
C ARG A 91 -16.87 7.64 -17.33
N ASP A 92 -17.09 6.39 -17.71
CA ASP A 92 -16.07 5.52 -18.29
C ASP A 92 -14.84 5.28 -17.39
N SER A 93 -14.98 5.39 -16.05
CA SER A 93 -13.91 5.07 -15.10
C SER A 93 -13.89 3.59 -14.75
N TRP A 94 -14.84 3.12 -13.98
CA TRP A 94 -14.91 1.72 -13.57
C TRP A 94 -16.34 1.31 -13.16
N PHE A 95 -16.62 0.01 -13.26
CA PHE A 95 -17.89 -0.59 -12.84
C PHE A 95 -17.66 -1.64 -11.76
N TYR A 96 -16.79 -2.62 -12.05
CA TYR A 96 -16.47 -3.76 -11.22
C TYR A 96 -15.24 -4.48 -11.79
N GLY A 97 -14.49 -5.21 -10.95
CA GLY A 97 -13.37 -6.04 -11.40
C GLY A 97 -12.08 -5.28 -11.68
N ASP A 98 -11.95 -4.11 -11.08
CA ASP A 98 -10.74 -3.28 -11.18
C ASP A 98 -9.78 -3.52 -10.01
N ASN A 99 -8.56 -3.01 -10.13
CA ASN A 99 -7.49 -3.05 -9.13
C ASN A 99 -6.95 -4.46 -8.85
N TYR A 100 -7.09 -5.36 -9.80
CA TYR A 100 -6.39 -6.63 -9.77
C TYR A 100 -4.93 -6.40 -10.15
N GLN A 101 -4.05 -6.56 -9.18
CA GLN A 101 -2.63 -6.47 -9.44
C GLN A 101 -2.15 -7.69 -10.22
N ASN A 102 -1.34 -7.46 -11.24
CA ASN A 102 -0.59 -8.50 -11.92
C ASN A 102 0.57 -8.98 -11.04
N ASN A 103 1.05 -10.18 -11.27
CA ASN A 103 2.09 -10.77 -10.45
C ASN A 103 3.39 -9.97 -10.53
N GLY A 104 4.02 -9.80 -9.36
CA GLY A 104 5.36 -9.25 -9.22
C GLY A 104 5.42 -7.72 -9.06
N LEU A 105 6.59 -7.31 -8.60
CA LEU A 105 7.02 -5.92 -8.49
C LEU A 105 8.30 -5.77 -9.30
N VAL A 106 8.39 -4.68 -10.05
CA VAL A 106 9.55 -4.39 -10.89
C VAL A 106 10.21 -3.10 -10.41
N GLU A 107 11.50 -3.15 -10.13
CA GLU A 107 12.28 -1.93 -9.89
C GLU A 107 12.48 -1.20 -11.22
N THR A 108 12.12 0.06 -11.27
CA THR A 108 12.20 0.91 -12.46
C THR A 108 12.82 2.26 -12.12
N LYS A 109 13.38 2.92 -13.10
CA LYS A 109 13.74 4.33 -12.95
C LYS A 109 12.50 5.16 -12.69
N SER A 110 12.65 6.17 -11.84
CA SER A 110 11.58 7.15 -11.64
C SER A 110 11.32 7.93 -12.92
N THR A 111 10.07 8.36 -13.09
CA THR A 111 9.67 9.28 -14.16
C THR A 111 9.52 10.71 -13.66
N LEU A 112 9.80 10.98 -12.38
CA LEU A 112 9.64 12.30 -11.78
C LEU A 112 10.80 13.24 -12.14
N ALA A 113 12.04 12.74 -12.09
CA ALA A 113 13.25 13.46 -12.45
C ALA A 113 14.36 12.45 -12.79
N GLU A 114 15.35 12.89 -13.57
CA GLU A 114 16.43 12.04 -14.05
C GLU A 114 17.31 11.48 -12.92
N ASP A 115 17.53 12.27 -11.88
CA ASP A 115 18.31 11.92 -10.68
C ASP A 115 17.47 11.36 -9.53
N ALA A 116 16.16 11.21 -9.73
CA ALA A 116 15.30 10.65 -8.70
C ALA A 116 15.64 9.17 -8.44
N PRO A 117 15.54 8.72 -7.17
CA PRO A 117 15.73 7.31 -6.82
C PRO A 117 14.82 6.39 -7.62
N ASN A 118 15.26 5.15 -7.84
CA ASN A 118 14.41 4.12 -8.41
C ASN A 118 13.13 3.92 -7.57
N GLU A 119 12.11 3.43 -8.22
CA GLU A 119 10.80 3.14 -7.64
C GLU A 119 10.39 1.69 -7.92
N LEU A 120 9.45 1.18 -7.15
CA LEU A 120 8.80 -0.09 -7.42
C LEU A 120 7.59 0.15 -8.31
N SER A 121 7.53 -0.54 -9.43
CA SER A 121 6.38 -0.52 -10.34
C SER A 121 5.54 -1.77 -10.19
N MET A 122 4.22 -1.58 -10.22
CA MET A 122 3.21 -2.61 -10.29
C MET A 122 2.21 -2.30 -11.40
N TYR A 123 1.58 -3.31 -11.94
CA TYR A 123 0.64 -3.16 -13.05
C TYR A 123 -0.72 -3.68 -12.63
N LEU A 124 -1.75 -2.89 -12.90
CA LEU A 124 -3.13 -3.21 -12.53
C LEU A 124 -4.06 -3.03 -13.72
N THR A 125 -5.14 -3.81 -13.71
CA THR A 125 -6.22 -3.66 -14.66
C THR A 125 -7.22 -2.62 -14.15
N GLU A 126 -7.58 -1.68 -15.00
CA GLU A 126 -8.57 -0.63 -14.73
C GLU A 126 -9.61 -0.55 -15.83
N ALA A 127 -10.72 0.11 -15.52
CA ALA A 127 -11.81 0.40 -16.46
C ALA A 127 -12.38 -0.86 -17.11
N THR A 128 -12.50 -1.96 -16.33
CA THR A 128 -13.13 -3.19 -16.78
C THR A 128 -14.63 -3.01 -16.97
N LEU A 129 -15.23 -3.86 -17.80
CA LEU A 129 -16.67 -3.86 -18.10
C LEU A 129 -17.22 -2.52 -18.63
N GLN A 130 -16.37 -1.71 -19.24
CA GLN A 130 -16.79 -0.48 -19.91
C GLN A 130 -17.65 -0.81 -21.15
N ASN A 131 -18.69 -0.02 -21.36
CA ASN A 131 -19.59 -0.22 -22.51
C ASN A 131 -18.84 0.01 -23.83
N GLY A 132 -18.51 -1.08 -24.53
CA GLY A 132 -17.81 -1.05 -25.81
C GLY A 132 -16.35 -0.58 -25.78
N LYS A 133 -15.75 -0.50 -24.59
CA LYS A 133 -14.34 -0.08 -24.43
C LYS A 133 -13.50 -1.18 -23.80
N PRO A 134 -12.25 -1.36 -24.22
CA PRO A 134 -11.34 -2.32 -23.59
C PRO A 134 -10.95 -1.87 -22.18
N ALA A 135 -10.60 -2.83 -21.33
CA ALA A 135 -9.92 -2.56 -20.09
C ALA A 135 -8.54 -1.94 -20.33
N LYS A 136 -8.02 -1.23 -19.34
CA LYS A 136 -6.73 -0.56 -19.41
C LYS A 136 -5.75 -1.25 -18.48
N LEU A 137 -4.52 -1.44 -18.92
CA LEU A 137 -3.40 -1.79 -18.05
C LEU A 137 -2.71 -0.49 -17.62
N ARG A 138 -2.63 -0.26 -16.30
CA ARG A 138 -1.98 0.92 -15.74
C ARG A 138 -0.79 0.54 -14.88
N ARG A 139 0.31 1.26 -15.05
CA ARG A 139 1.45 1.22 -14.16
C ARG A 139 1.20 2.14 -12.96
N TYR A 140 1.42 1.60 -11.79
CA TYR A 140 1.48 2.32 -10.53
C TYR A 140 2.92 2.28 -10.02
N SER A 141 3.38 3.34 -9.40
CA SER A 141 4.69 3.38 -8.79
C SER A 141 4.61 3.63 -7.29
N LEU A 142 5.57 3.08 -6.59
CA LEU A 142 5.73 3.15 -5.15
C LEU A 142 7.19 3.46 -4.85
N ARG A 143 7.45 4.34 -3.87
CA ARG A 143 8.83 4.53 -3.40
C ARG A 143 9.42 3.20 -2.94
N MET A 144 10.74 3.03 -3.10
CA MET A 144 11.42 1.80 -2.68
C MET A 144 11.08 1.48 -1.23
N ASP A 145 10.72 0.21 -0.96
CA ASP A 145 10.37 -0.33 0.36
C ASP A 145 9.18 0.37 1.07
N GLY A 146 8.42 1.20 0.34
CA GLY A 146 7.39 2.07 0.89
C GLY A 146 5.99 1.44 1.03
N PHE A 147 5.89 0.15 1.37
CA PHE A 147 4.60 -0.56 1.45
C PHE A 147 3.73 -0.11 2.63
N VAL A 148 4.37 0.14 3.77
CA VAL A 148 3.71 0.54 5.02
C VAL A 148 4.58 1.56 5.72
N SER A 149 3.97 2.56 6.33
CA SER A 149 4.67 3.57 7.11
C SER A 149 4.12 3.65 8.54
N ILE A 150 4.98 4.08 9.45
CA ILE A 150 4.57 4.46 10.79
C ILE A 150 4.49 5.98 10.82
N ASN A 151 3.31 6.50 11.13
CA ASN A 151 3.04 7.92 11.15
C ASN A 151 3.03 8.46 12.59
N ALA A 152 3.64 9.61 12.79
CA ALA A 152 3.54 10.38 14.02
C ALA A 152 2.64 11.60 13.79
N PRO A 153 1.66 11.88 14.67
CA PRO A 153 0.86 13.09 14.62
C PRO A 153 1.70 14.32 15.07
N MET A 154 1.14 15.52 14.96
CA MET A 154 1.80 16.78 15.34
C MET A 154 2.30 16.82 16.80
N LYS A 155 1.62 16.10 17.70
CA LYS A 155 2.07 15.95 19.10
C LYS A 155 3.30 15.05 19.27
N GLY A 156 3.77 14.44 18.19
CA GLY A 156 4.85 13.46 18.20
C GLY A 156 4.40 12.06 18.56
N GLY A 157 5.35 11.12 18.49
CA GLY A 157 5.17 9.74 18.84
C GLY A 157 6.50 9.04 19.09
N LYS A 158 6.45 7.83 19.61
CA LYS A 158 7.61 6.98 19.87
C LYS A 158 7.35 5.59 19.31
N LEU A 159 8.32 5.07 18.58
CA LEU A 159 8.36 3.67 18.16
C LEU A 159 9.47 2.94 18.92
N ILE A 160 9.15 1.81 19.51
CA ILE A 160 10.13 0.89 20.08
C ILE A 160 10.03 -0.42 19.32
N SER A 161 11.11 -0.84 18.68
CA SER A 161 11.15 -2.14 18.02
C SER A 161 11.28 -3.28 19.04
N LYS A 162 10.95 -4.49 18.62
CA LYS A 162 11.44 -5.68 19.33
C LYS A 162 12.98 -5.70 19.26
N PRO A 163 13.66 -6.39 20.17
CA PRO A 163 15.10 -6.60 20.05
C PRO A 163 15.46 -7.16 18.69
N ILE A 164 16.41 -6.56 18.02
CA ILE A 164 16.89 -6.95 16.70
C ILE A 164 18.37 -7.34 16.75
N ARG A 165 18.74 -8.34 15.97
CA ARG A 165 20.14 -8.65 15.69
C ARG A 165 20.48 -8.10 14.30
N PHE A 166 21.59 -7.43 14.18
CA PHE A 166 22.06 -6.88 12.91
C PHE A 166 23.58 -7.02 12.81
N SER A 167 24.07 -7.00 11.58
CA SER A 167 25.49 -6.84 11.26
C SER A 167 25.65 -5.52 10.50
N GLY A 168 26.78 -4.86 10.68
CA GLY A 168 27.07 -3.58 10.06
C GLY A 168 27.10 -2.41 11.05
N SER A 169 27.55 -1.26 10.57
CA SER A 169 27.83 -0.06 11.36
C SER A 169 26.95 1.14 10.99
N LYS A 170 25.95 0.96 10.14
CA LYS A 170 25.10 2.04 9.63
C LYS A 170 23.65 1.67 9.70
N LEU A 171 22.82 2.59 10.22
CA LEU A 171 21.37 2.51 10.12
C LEU A 171 20.90 3.40 8.97
N LEU A 172 20.17 2.82 8.01
CA LEU A 172 19.56 3.57 6.93
C LEU A 172 18.08 3.78 7.23
N LEU A 173 17.61 5.01 7.06
CA LEU A 173 16.22 5.38 7.28
C LEU A 173 15.52 5.72 5.96
N ASN A 174 14.37 5.09 5.75
CA ASN A 174 13.41 5.46 4.73
C ASN A 174 12.29 6.24 5.40
N PHE A 175 12.22 7.54 5.19
CA PHE A 175 11.30 8.40 5.91
C PHE A 175 10.92 9.65 5.12
N SER A 176 9.82 10.28 5.53
CA SER A 176 9.42 11.61 5.10
C SER A 176 8.92 12.38 6.32
N SER A 177 9.30 13.64 6.44
CA SER A 177 8.81 14.53 7.50
C SER A 177 8.21 15.80 6.91
N SER A 178 7.27 16.41 7.65
CA SER A 178 6.82 17.76 7.34
C SER A 178 7.89 18.79 7.66
N ALA A 179 7.70 20.05 7.25
CA ALA A 179 8.63 21.15 7.56
C ALA A 179 8.88 21.34 9.05
N ARG A 180 7.95 20.98 9.94
CA ARG A 180 8.08 21.03 11.41
C ARG A 180 8.34 19.67 12.04
N GLY A 181 8.34 18.61 11.24
CA GLY A 181 8.57 17.25 11.69
C GLY A 181 10.04 16.87 11.67
N GLY A 182 10.40 15.89 12.48
CA GLY A 182 11.73 15.31 12.47
C GLY A 182 11.76 14.00 13.24
N ILE A 183 12.85 13.26 13.07
CA ILE A 183 13.08 11.96 13.69
C ILE A 183 14.37 12.02 14.49
N ARG A 184 14.38 11.34 15.62
CA ARG A 184 15.61 10.97 16.34
C ARG A 184 15.61 9.49 16.60
N VAL A 185 16.76 8.88 16.54
CA VAL A 185 16.97 7.46 16.79
C VAL A 185 17.86 7.29 18.01
N GLY A 186 17.54 6.33 18.85
CA GLY A 186 18.38 5.91 19.97
C GLY A 186 18.42 4.38 20.03
N PHE A 187 19.47 3.87 20.59
CA PHE A 187 19.66 2.43 20.82
C PHE A 187 19.61 2.15 22.31
N THR A 188 18.92 1.06 22.66
CA THR A 188 18.83 0.57 24.02
C THR A 188 19.28 -0.90 24.08
N ASP A 189 19.66 -1.34 25.26
CA ASP A 189 19.76 -2.76 25.57
C ASP A 189 18.36 -3.42 25.57
N PRO A 190 18.25 -4.74 25.70
CA PRO A 190 16.98 -5.44 25.78
C PRO A 190 16.09 -4.99 26.94
N GLU A 191 16.67 -4.47 28.01
CA GLU A 191 15.99 -3.96 29.21
C GLU A 191 15.49 -2.51 29.02
N GLY A 192 15.81 -1.89 27.87
CA GLY A 192 15.35 -0.53 27.51
C GLY A 192 16.27 0.59 28.03
N LYS A 193 17.44 0.29 28.56
CA LYS A 193 18.43 1.28 28.99
C LYS A 193 19.21 1.81 27.80
N PRO A 194 19.33 3.12 27.61
CA PRO A 194 20.08 3.69 26.49
C PRO A 194 21.56 3.29 26.49
N LEU A 195 22.08 2.94 25.34
CA LEU A 195 23.50 2.70 25.14
C LEU A 195 24.25 4.04 25.18
N THR A 196 25.41 4.05 25.85
CA THR A 196 26.26 5.25 25.99
C THR A 196 26.65 5.79 24.61
N GLY A 197 26.41 7.08 24.36
CA GLY A 197 26.68 7.74 23.07
C GLY A 197 25.64 7.49 22.00
N TYR A 198 24.58 6.70 22.29
CA TYR A 198 23.52 6.37 21.32
C TYR A 198 22.12 6.63 21.89
N SER A 199 21.98 7.52 22.84
CA SER A 199 20.65 7.91 23.33
C SER A 199 19.95 8.84 22.35
N LEU A 200 18.64 9.04 22.52
CA LEU A 200 17.89 10.02 21.70
C LEU A 200 18.46 11.46 21.83
N LYS A 201 19.14 11.78 22.93
CA LYS A 201 19.77 13.11 23.11
C LYS A 201 21.03 13.26 22.26
N ASP A 202 21.73 12.15 22.02
CA ASP A 202 22.96 12.12 21.22
C ASP A 202 22.68 12.19 19.72
N CYS A 203 21.45 11.89 19.31
CA CYS A 203 21.05 11.92 17.90
C CYS A 203 20.57 13.33 17.51
N PRO A 204 21.16 13.97 16.50
CA PRO A 204 20.64 15.21 15.95
C PRO A 204 19.27 15.00 15.32
N TRP A 205 18.49 16.06 15.18
CA TRP A 205 17.24 16.00 14.45
C TRP A 205 17.48 15.69 12.98
N ILE A 206 16.78 14.67 12.48
CA ILE A 206 16.78 14.24 11.09
C ILE A 206 15.44 14.66 10.49
N TYR A 207 15.45 15.38 9.40
CA TYR A 207 14.26 15.87 8.69
C TYR A 207 14.44 15.80 7.18
N GLY A 208 13.35 15.92 6.44
CA GLY A 208 13.30 15.88 4.99
C GLY A 208 12.57 14.65 4.47
N ASP A 209 12.92 14.25 3.25
CA ASP A 209 12.42 13.06 2.56
C ASP A 209 13.63 12.28 2.01
N SER A 210 13.79 11.04 2.42
CA SER A 210 14.95 10.25 2.03
C SER A 210 14.66 8.75 2.08
N LEU A 211 15.23 8.00 1.13
CA LEU A 211 15.18 6.55 1.10
C LEU A 211 16.32 5.88 1.89
N ASN A 212 17.41 6.58 2.10
CA ASN A 212 18.65 6.00 2.62
C ASN A 212 19.44 6.97 3.53
N ARG A 213 18.74 7.80 4.28
CA ARG A 213 19.38 8.70 5.25
C ARG A 213 20.17 7.90 6.29
N ARG A 214 21.45 8.23 6.45
CA ARG A 214 22.38 7.67 7.44
C ARG A 214 22.44 8.54 8.68
#